data_0a0dc62ea3c837e137f918cb057b8992
#
_entry.id   0a0dc62ea3c837e137f918cb057b8992
#
_cell.length_a   1.000
_cell.length_b   1.000
_cell.length_c   1.000
_cell.angle_alpha   90.00
_cell.angle_beta   90.00
_cell.angle_gamma   90.00
#
_symmetry.space_group_name_H-M   'P 1'
#
loop_
_entity.id
_entity.type
_entity.pdbx_description
1 polymer ?
#
loop_
_entity_poly.entity_id
_entity_poly.type
_entity_poly.pdbx_seq_one_letter_code
_entity_poly.pdbx_strand_id
1 'polypeptide(L)'
;MNNNNENLILYSVIIPHKNIPQLLRRCLDSIPKRNDVQIIVVDDNSDSSEVDFSNFPGVGEFNTEVYFTKEGKGAGYARNLGLEKAKGKWLVFADADDFFNESFEELMDKYKGSDADLILFQSNSVDSDSLEPVKSRGKIYNEWYIDSINKGNIPDKIRYRIHPPWSKFFSKALIDQYKIRFDEVFTANDAMFSVKSGH
;
A
#
# COMPACT_ATOMS: atom_id res chain seq x y z
N MET A 1 1.99 18.81 -33.84
CA MET A 1 1.31 18.83 -32.54
C MET A 1 1.63 17.48 -31.89
N ASN A 2 2.65 17.45 -31.07
CA ASN A 2 3.05 16.22 -30.36
C ASN A 2 2.09 16.01 -29.20
N ASN A 3 1.12 15.10 -29.38
CA ASN A 3 0.33 14.60 -28.27
C ASN A 3 1.22 13.62 -27.45
N ASN A 4 2.04 14.16 -26.57
CA ASN A 4 2.57 13.38 -25.45
C ASN A 4 1.41 13.14 -24.48
N ASN A 5 0.55 12.17 -24.79
CA ASN A 5 -0.27 11.52 -23.76
C ASN A 5 0.67 10.61 -22.95
N GLU A 6 1.54 11.20 -22.11
CA GLU A 6 2.07 10.48 -20.98
C GLU A 6 0.86 10.06 -20.15
N ASN A 7 0.59 8.76 -20.06
CA ASN A 7 -0.49 8.23 -19.24
C ASN A 7 -0.27 8.74 -17.82
N LEU A 8 -1.17 9.61 -17.35
CA LEU A 8 -1.10 10.17 -16.00
C LEU A 8 -1.24 9.03 -14.99
N ILE A 9 -0.20 8.78 -14.22
CA ILE A 9 -0.25 7.82 -13.12
C ILE A 9 -1.09 8.42 -11.99
N LEU A 10 -2.19 7.77 -11.66
CA LEU A 10 -3.07 8.19 -10.58
C LEU A 10 -2.75 7.46 -9.27
N TYR A 11 -2.34 6.20 -9.33
CA TYR A 11 -2.08 5.38 -8.16
C TYR A 11 -0.66 4.82 -8.19
N SER A 12 0.08 4.93 -7.09
CA SER A 12 1.31 4.19 -6.86
C SER A 12 1.09 3.20 -5.73
N VAL A 13 1.11 1.90 -6.04
CA VAL A 13 1.01 0.81 -5.06
C VAL A 13 2.43 0.45 -4.63
N ILE A 14 2.73 0.61 -3.35
CA ILE A 14 4.07 0.41 -2.77
C ILE A 14 4.04 -0.85 -1.90
N ILE A 15 4.91 -1.81 -2.22
CA ILE A 15 4.94 -3.14 -1.61
C ILE A 15 6.34 -3.43 -1.07
N PRO A 16 6.56 -3.37 0.25
CA PRO A 16 7.78 -3.88 0.85
C PRO A 16 7.77 -5.42 0.81
N HIS A 17 8.87 -6.03 0.44
CA HIS A 17 9.01 -7.48 0.34
C HIS A 17 10.26 -7.96 1.08
N LYS A 18 10.17 -9.16 1.67
CA LYS A 18 11.32 -9.93 2.16
C LYS A 18 10.98 -11.42 2.27
N ASN A 19 11.72 -12.28 1.56
CA ASN A 19 11.70 -13.74 1.69
C ASN A 19 10.36 -14.47 1.46
N ILE A 20 9.35 -13.85 0.83
CA ILE A 20 8.02 -14.43 0.62
C ILE A 20 7.55 -14.29 -0.84
N PRO A 21 8.30 -14.78 -1.84
CA PRO A 21 8.02 -14.51 -3.26
C PRO A 21 6.66 -15.06 -3.73
N GLN A 22 6.16 -16.16 -3.16
CA GLN A 22 4.86 -16.74 -3.51
C GLN A 22 3.70 -15.84 -3.06
N LEU A 23 3.80 -15.26 -1.86
CA LEU A 23 2.80 -14.32 -1.36
C LEU A 23 2.85 -12.99 -2.13
N LEU A 24 4.07 -12.49 -2.43
CA LEU A 24 4.24 -11.35 -3.32
C LEU A 24 3.58 -11.58 -4.68
N ARG A 25 3.71 -12.78 -5.27
CA ARG A 25 3.04 -13.13 -6.53
C ARG A 25 1.52 -12.97 -6.39
N ARG A 26 0.92 -13.51 -5.34
CA ARG A 26 -0.51 -13.36 -5.04
C ARG A 26 -0.92 -11.89 -4.89
N CYS A 27 -0.13 -11.10 -4.18
CA CYS A 27 -0.35 -9.67 -4.03
C CYS A 27 -0.38 -8.96 -5.40
N LEU A 28 0.64 -9.17 -6.23
CA LEU A 28 0.76 -8.58 -7.56
C LEU A 28 -0.38 -8.97 -8.50
N ASP A 29 -0.80 -10.24 -8.47
CA ASP A 29 -1.89 -10.74 -9.30
C ASP A 29 -3.25 -10.14 -8.93
N SER A 30 -3.40 -9.65 -7.70
CA SER A 30 -4.62 -9.00 -7.19
C SER A 30 -4.74 -7.52 -7.55
N ILE A 31 -3.67 -6.89 -8.03
CA ILE A 31 -3.67 -5.47 -8.38
C ILE A 31 -4.26 -5.29 -9.78
N PRO A 32 -5.25 -4.38 -9.97
CA PRO A 32 -5.83 -4.11 -11.28
C PRO A 32 -4.78 -3.66 -12.30
N LYS A 33 -4.75 -4.32 -13.47
CA LYS A 33 -3.81 -4.03 -14.57
C LYS A 33 -4.29 -2.84 -15.38
N ARG A 34 -4.01 -1.62 -14.89
CA ARG A 34 -4.47 -0.35 -15.47
C ARG A 34 -3.28 0.52 -15.86
N ASN A 35 -3.45 1.35 -16.89
CA ASN A 35 -2.41 2.28 -17.35
C ASN A 35 -2.14 3.43 -16.37
N ASP A 36 -3.06 3.72 -15.45
CA ASP A 36 -2.97 4.76 -14.44
C ASP A 36 -2.44 4.25 -13.09
N VAL A 37 -2.01 2.97 -13.03
CA VAL A 37 -1.43 2.33 -11.85
C VAL A 37 0.05 2.05 -12.06
N GLN A 38 0.89 2.53 -11.15
CA GLN A 38 2.29 2.16 -10.99
C GLN A 38 2.40 1.20 -9.81
N ILE A 39 3.12 0.09 -9.97
CA ILE A 39 3.42 -0.86 -8.91
C ILE A 39 4.91 -0.75 -8.59
N ILE A 40 5.25 -0.60 -7.31
CA ILE A 40 6.61 -0.45 -6.82
C ILE A 40 6.85 -1.52 -5.77
N VAL A 41 7.65 -2.52 -6.13
CA VAL A 41 8.10 -3.54 -5.18
C VAL A 41 9.49 -3.16 -4.69
N VAL A 42 9.69 -3.19 -3.38
CA VAL A 42 11.00 -2.96 -2.77
C VAL A 42 11.39 -4.17 -1.94
N ASP A 43 12.34 -4.94 -2.45
CA ASP A 43 12.92 -6.09 -1.75
C ASP A 43 13.94 -5.62 -0.72
N ASP A 44 13.70 -5.93 0.55
CA ASP A 44 14.55 -5.54 1.68
C ASP A 44 15.65 -6.55 1.95
N ASN A 45 16.49 -6.81 0.92
CA ASN A 45 17.63 -7.73 0.99
C ASN A 45 17.19 -9.15 1.40
N SER A 46 16.36 -9.77 0.55
CA SER A 46 15.96 -11.17 0.70
C SER A 46 17.16 -12.12 0.56
N ASP A 47 17.05 -13.28 1.21
CA ASP A 47 18.05 -14.35 1.12
C ASP A 47 17.87 -15.11 -0.20
N SER A 48 18.99 -15.38 -0.87
CA SER A 48 19.01 -16.16 -2.12
C SER A 48 18.63 -17.63 -1.95
N SER A 49 18.57 -18.13 -0.72
CA SER A 49 17.99 -19.46 -0.42
C SER A 49 16.46 -19.45 -0.41
N GLU A 50 15.84 -18.28 -0.21
CA GLU A 50 14.39 -18.12 -0.14
C GLU A 50 13.81 -17.54 -1.43
N VAL A 51 14.62 -16.84 -2.23
CA VAL A 51 14.18 -16.09 -3.40
C VAL A 51 15.01 -16.41 -4.62
N ASP A 52 14.38 -16.80 -5.72
CA ASP A 52 14.99 -16.88 -7.02
C ASP A 52 15.02 -15.50 -7.70
N PHE A 53 16.16 -14.82 -7.61
CA PHE A 53 16.34 -13.49 -8.23
C PHE A 53 16.33 -13.52 -9.76
N SER A 54 16.53 -14.69 -10.38
CA SER A 54 16.44 -14.82 -11.86
C SER A 54 15.00 -14.84 -12.35
N ASN A 55 14.05 -15.14 -11.45
CA ASN A 55 12.61 -15.17 -11.72
C ASN A 55 11.81 -14.45 -10.60
N PHE A 56 12.29 -13.27 -10.21
CA PHE A 56 11.67 -12.51 -9.12
C PHE A 56 10.32 -11.94 -9.56
N PRO A 57 9.24 -12.10 -8.75
CA PRO A 57 7.91 -11.60 -9.07
C PRO A 57 7.91 -10.09 -9.32
N GLY A 58 7.30 -9.66 -10.43
CA GLY A 58 7.19 -8.24 -10.81
C GLY A 58 8.29 -7.77 -11.77
N VAL A 59 9.41 -8.48 -11.90
CA VAL A 59 10.49 -8.08 -12.83
C VAL A 59 10.01 -8.23 -14.27
N GLY A 60 10.06 -7.12 -15.03
CA GLY A 60 9.63 -7.10 -16.44
C GLY A 60 8.11 -7.12 -16.64
N GLU A 61 7.31 -7.01 -15.59
CA GLU A 61 5.87 -6.99 -15.67
C GLU A 61 5.31 -5.58 -15.93
N PHE A 62 4.08 -5.54 -16.44
CA PHE A 62 3.40 -4.32 -16.82
C PHE A 62 3.27 -3.35 -15.63
N ASN A 63 3.73 -2.12 -15.86
CA ASN A 63 3.70 -1.01 -14.89
C ASN A 63 4.33 -1.33 -13.51
N THR A 64 5.21 -2.34 -13.45
CA THR A 64 5.86 -2.80 -12.22
C THR A 64 7.34 -2.45 -12.22
N GLU A 65 7.78 -1.76 -11.21
CA GLU A 65 9.18 -1.40 -10.94
C GLU A 65 9.64 -2.19 -9.71
N VAL A 66 10.74 -2.93 -9.80
CA VAL A 66 11.30 -3.71 -8.69
C VAL A 66 12.65 -3.12 -8.28
N TYR A 67 12.82 -2.83 -7.01
CA TYR A 67 14.04 -2.31 -6.42
C TYR A 67 14.57 -3.28 -5.38
N PHE A 68 15.86 -3.59 -5.46
CA PHE A 68 16.57 -4.47 -4.52
C PHE A 68 17.46 -3.62 -3.61
N THR A 69 17.23 -3.69 -2.29
CA THR A 69 18.14 -3.06 -1.32
C THR A 69 19.27 -4.01 -0.94
N LYS A 70 20.33 -3.49 -0.34
CA LYS A 70 21.48 -4.28 0.09
C LYS A 70 21.62 -4.38 1.61
N GLU A 71 20.87 -3.58 2.36
CA GLU A 71 21.12 -3.41 3.78
C GLU A 71 20.14 -4.17 4.67
N GLY A 72 18.92 -4.45 4.23
CA GLY A 72 17.91 -5.14 5.04
C GLY A 72 17.50 -4.34 6.28
N LYS A 73 17.04 -3.09 6.06
CA LYS A 73 16.68 -2.14 7.14
C LYS A 73 15.23 -2.22 7.60
N GLY A 74 14.46 -3.16 7.05
CA GLY A 74 13.07 -3.39 7.41
C GLY A 74 12.05 -2.66 6.53
N ALA A 75 10.76 -2.97 6.75
CA ALA A 75 9.66 -2.52 5.92
C ALA A 75 9.50 -0.98 5.86
N GLY A 76 9.85 -0.26 6.93
CA GLY A 76 9.83 1.20 6.95
C GLY A 76 10.78 1.82 5.92
N TYR A 77 12.01 1.34 5.87
CA TYR A 77 13.00 1.74 4.88
C TYR A 77 12.56 1.39 3.45
N ALA A 78 12.07 0.17 3.24
CA ALA A 78 11.57 -0.26 1.93
C ALA A 78 10.39 0.61 1.46
N ARG A 79 9.43 0.95 2.34
CA ARG A 79 8.34 1.87 2.01
C ARG A 79 8.83 3.29 1.70
N ASN A 80 9.85 3.80 2.42
CA ASN A 80 10.44 5.10 2.15
C ASN A 80 11.09 5.14 0.76
N LEU A 81 11.83 4.11 0.37
CA LEU A 81 12.37 4.00 -0.98
C LEU A 81 11.25 3.96 -2.04
N GLY A 82 10.16 3.22 -1.77
CA GLY A 82 8.98 3.21 -2.64
C GLY A 82 8.33 4.60 -2.77
N LEU A 83 8.23 5.36 -1.68
CA LEU A 83 7.73 6.75 -1.69
C LEU A 83 8.55 7.67 -2.62
N GLU A 84 9.87 7.51 -2.65
CA GLU A 84 10.76 8.29 -3.53
C GLU A 84 10.53 7.98 -5.02
N LYS A 85 10.07 6.78 -5.35
CA LYS A 85 9.80 6.33 -6.72
C LYS A 85 8.36 6.57 -7.17
N ALA A 86 7.46 6.86 -6.24
CA ALA A 86 6.04 7.02 -6.50
C ALA A 86 5.74 8.28 -7.33
N LYS A 87 4.93 8.10 -8.39
CA LYS A 87 4.50 9.13 -9.34
C LYS A 87 3.00 9.45 -9.24
N GLY A 88 2.22 8.55 -8.64
CA GLY A 88 0.77 8.66 -8.55
C GLY A 88 0.28 9.79 -7.66
N LYS A 89 -0.88 10.35 -7.98
CA LYS A 89 -1.62 11.27 -7.09
C LYS A 89 -1.91 10.61 -5.75
N TRP A 90 -2.27 9.33 -5.78
CA TRP A 90 -2.61 8.52 -4.63
C TRP A 90 -1.52 7.49 -4.34
N LEU A 91 -1.08 7.43 -3.09
CA LEU A 91 -0.18 6.41 -2.58
C LEU A 91 -1.00 5.34 -1.88
N VAL A 92 -0.76 4.09 -2.23
CA VAL A 92 -1.40 2.90 -1.67
C VAL A 92 -0.31 1.99 -1.15
N PHE A 93 -0.43 1.53 0.09
CA PHE A 93 0.50 0.55 0.64
C PHE A 93 -0.19 -0.81 0.74
N ALA A 94 0.51 -1.84 0.35
CA ALA A 94 0.13 -3.24 0.56
C ALA A 94 1.32 -3.99 1.15
N ASP A 95 1.08 -4.84 2.13
CA ASP A 95 2.11 -5.77 2.57
C ASP A 95 2.18 -6.95 1.57
N ALA A 96 3.36 -7.52 1.35
CA ALA A 96 3.57 -8.54 0.32
C ALA A 96 2.79 -9.85 0.58
N ASP A 97 2.32 -10.05 1.81
CA ASP A 97 1.49 -11.18 2.22
C ASP A 97 -0.02 -10.91 2.15
N ASP A 98 -0.41 -9.66 1.84
CA ASP A 98 -1.80 -9.25 1.63
C ASP A 98 -2.21 -9.32 0.15
N PHE A 99 -3.49 -9.08 -0.15
CA PHE A 99 -4.02 -8.97 -1.50
C PHE A 99 -5.28 -8.10 -1.55
N PHE A 100 -5.58 -7.55 -2.72
CA PHE A 100 -6.78 -6.78 -2.97
C PHE A 100 -7.92 -7.68 -3.45
N ASN A 101 -9.16 -7.34 -3.10
CA ASN A 101 -10.35 -7.98 -3.63
C ASN A 101 -10.92 -7.21 -4.83
N GLU A 102 -11.95 -7.77 -5.46
CA GLU A 102 -12.59 -7.19 -6.66
C GLU A 102 -13.13 -5.76 -6.46
N SER A 103 -13.54 -5.40 -5.24
CA SER A 103 -14.05 -4.04 -4.95
C SER A 103 -12.96 -2.96 -4.97
N PHE A 104 -11.67 -3.32 -5.04
CA PHE A 104 -10.59 -2.35 -5.02
C PHE A 104 -10.58 -1.48 -6.28
N GLU A 105 -10.86 -2.05 -7.44
CA GLU A 105 -10.94 -1.28 -8.70
C GLU A 105 -12.10 -0.27 -8.70
N GLU A 106 -13.26 -0.67 -8.20
CA GLU A 106 -14.40 0.25 -8.02
C GLU A 106 -14.07 1.40 -7.06
N LEU A 107 -13.34 1.09 -5.99
CA LEU A 107 -12.88 2.08 -5.03
C LEU A 107 -11.93 3.10 -5.68
N MET A 108 -10.99 2.64 -6.49
CA MET A 108 -10.09 3.50 -7.26
C MET A 108 -10.89 4.43 -8.19
N ASP A 109 -11.83 3.91 -8.96
CA ASP A 109 -12.66 4.72 -9.87
C ASP A 109 -13.51 5.74 -9.13
N LYS A 110 -14.06 5.39 -7.98
CA LYS A 110 -14.85 6.28 -7.15
C LYS A 110 -14.05 7.49 -6.66
N TYR A 111 -12.78 7.29 -6.30
CA TYR A 111 -11.98 8.33 -5.64
C TYR A 111 -10.88 8.94 -6.50
N LYS A 112 -10.73 8.57 -7.77
CA LYS A 112 -9.69 9.10 -8.66
C LYS A 112 -9.67 10.63 -8.76
N GLY A 113 -10.83 11.27 -8.72
CA GLY A 113 -10.98 12.72 -8.79
C GLY A 113 -11.12 13.43 -7.43
N SER A 114 -11.04 12.71 -6.31
CA SER A 114 -11.19 13.29 -4.98
C SER A 114 -10.04 14.24 -4.65
N ASP A 115 -10.36 15.33 -3.93
CA ASP A 115 -9.39 16.31 -3.39
C ASP A 115 -9.10 16.09 -1.91
N ALA A 116 -9.53 14.94 -1.35
CA ALA A 116 -9.21 14.58 0.02
C ALA A 116 -7.71 14.29 0.19
N ASP A 117 -7.18 14.54 1.38
CA ASP A 117 -5.79 14.19 1.71
C ASP A 117 -5.62 12.72 2.11
N LEU A 118 -6.67 12.14 2.70
CA LEU A 118 -6.70 10.77 3.17
C LEU A 118 -8.07 10.15 2.92
N ILE A 119 -8.10 8.99 2.28
CA ILE A 119 -9.30 8.17 2.10
C ILE A 119 -9.09 6.87 2.87
N LEU A 120 -10.04 6.55 3.71
CA LEU A 120 -10.04 5.37 4.56
C LEU A 120 -11.10 4.40 4.05
N PHE A 121 -10.77 3.12 3.96
CA PHE A 121 -11.71 2.08 3.55
C PHE A 121 -11.56 0.82 4.40
N GLN A 122 -12.61 0.00 4.39
CA GLN A 122 -12.62 -1.24 5.16
C GLN A 122 -11.69 -2.29 4.55
N SER A 123 -11.14 -3.13 5.41
CA SER A 123 -10.39 -4.33 5.03
C SER A 123 -11.00 -5.57 5.66
N ASN A 124 -10.82 -6.69 5.02
CA ASN A 124 -11.16 -8.00 5.56
C ASN A 124 -9.89 -8.73 5.99
N SER A 125 -10.02 -9.67 6.92
CA SER A 125 -8.95 -10.57 7.28
C SER A 125 -9.34 -12.00 6.89
N VAL A 126 -8.41 -12.70 6.25
CA VAL A 126 -8.58 -14.09 5.87
C VAL A 126 -7.43 -14.93 6.41
N ASP A 127 -7.65 -16.20 6.55
CA ASP A 127 -6.58 -17.16 6.80
C ASP A 127 -5.68 -17.26 5.56
N SER A 128 -4.36 -17.31 5.74
CA SER A 128 -3.41 -17.23 4.62
C SER A 128 -3.45 -18.44 3.68
N ASP A 129 -3.81 -19.60 4.19
CA ASP A 129 -3.78 -20.85 3.44
C ASP A 129 -5.16 -21.18 2.85
N SER A 130 -6.21 -21.11 3.68
CA SER A 130 -7.57 -21.47 3.27
C SER A 130 -8.33 -20.31 2.60
N LEU A 131 -7.89 -19.08 2.78
CA LEU A 131 -8.56 -17.81 2.39
C LEU A 131 -9.95 -17.63 3.02
N GLU A 132 -10.30 -18.44 4.02
CA GLU A 132 -11.54 -18.30 4.75
C GLU A 132 -11.53 -17.06 5.66
N PRO A 133 -12.66 -16.37 5.79
CA PRO A 133 -12.74 -15.18 6.63
C PRO A 133 -12.39 -15.44 8.10
N VAL A 134 -11.48 -14.64 8.66
CA VAL A 134 -11.07 -14.69 10.06
C VAL A 134 -11.68 -13.52 10.82
N LYS A 135 -12.56 -13.83 11.79
CA LYS A 135 -13.35 -12.82 12.52
C LYS A 135 -12.55 -11.93 13.49
N SER A 136 -11.29 -12.21 13.77
CA SER A 136 -10.59 -11.65 14.93
C SER A 136 -9.81 -10.36 14.67
N ARG A 137 -9.17 -10.19 13.52
CA ARG A 137 -8.14 -9.14 13.35
C ARG A 137 -8.67 -7.81 12.83
N GLY A 138 -9.57 -7.80 11.87
CA GLY A 138 -10.14 -6.57 11.29
C GLY A 138 -11.38 -6.05 12.02
N LYS A 139 -11.95 -6.82 12.97
CA LYS A 139 -13.25 -6.53 13.57
C LYS A 139 -13.32 -5.15 14.23
N ILE A 140 -12.32 -4.82 15.05
CA ILE A 140 -12.27 -3.53 15.79
C ILE A 140 -12.21 -2.36 14.82
N TYR A 141 -11.38 -2.46 13.78
CA TYR A 141 -11.23 -1.40 12.78
C TYR A 141 -12.52 -1.23 11.98
N ASN A 142 -13.15 -2.31 11.57
CA ASN A 142 -14.40 -2.27 10.83
C ASN A 142 -15.55 -1.69 11.68
N GLU A 143 -15.63 -2.02 12.97
CA GLU A 143 -16.60 -1.41 13.90
C GLU A 143 -16.39 0.11 14.00
N TRP A 144 -15.14 0.58 14.06
CA TRP A 144 -14.85 2.01 14.09
C TRP A 144 -15.21 2.71 12.77
N TYR A 145 -14.99 2.08 11.62
CA TYR A 145 -15.41 2.60 10.32
C TYR A 145 -16.92 2.73 10.22
N ILE A 146 -17.66 1.69 10.59
CA ILE A 146 -19.14 1.69 10.58
C ILE A 146 -19.68 2.79 11.51
N ASP A 147 -19.14 2.90 12.72
CA ASP A 147 -19.52 3.95 13.68
C ASP A 147 -19.28 5.36 13.10
N SER A 148 -18.18 5.55 12.38
CA SER A 148 -17.86 6.82 11.73
C SER A 148 -18.83 7.19 10.61
N ILE A 149 -19.16 6.23 9.75
CA ILE A 149 -20.13 6.42 8.67
C ILE A 149 -21.50 6.82 9.28
N ASN A 150 -21.94 6.11 10.31
CA ASN A 150 -23.21 6.38 10.97
C ASN A 150 -23.26 7.76 11.65
N LYS A 151 -22.14 8.25 12.15
CA LYS A 151 -22.02 9.56 12.81
C LYS A 151 -21.72 10.71 11.85
N GLY A 152 -21.41 10.42 10.59
CA GLY A 152 -21.03 11.42 9.58
C GLY A 152 -19.73 12.18 9.89
N ASN A 153 -18.87 11.62 10.74
CA ASN A 153 -17.56 12.20 11.05
C ASN A 153 -16.49 11.10 11.19
N ILE A 154 -15.22 11.48 11.07
CA ILE A 154 -14.08 10.58 11.29
C ILE A 154 -13.55 10.85 12.71
N PRO A 155 -13.79 9.96 13.70
CA PRO A 155 -13.27 10.15 15.05
C PRO A 155 -11.76 10.10 15.08
N ASP A 156 -11.14 10.81 16.03
CA ASP A 156 -9.70 10.83 16.27
C ASP A 156 -9.09 9.43 16.41
N LYS A 157 -9.82 8.48 16.98
CA LYS A 157 -9.36 7.10 17.11
C LYS A 157 -9.11 6.42 15.75
N ILE A 158 -9.88 6.75 14.70
CA ILE A 158 -9.62 6.24 13.34
C ILE A 158 -8.42 6.94 12.73
N ARG A 159 -8.35 8.26 12.86
CA ARG A 159 -7.27 9.06 12.30
C ARG A 159 -5.90 8.68 12.89
N TYR A 160 -5.85 8.42 14.21
CA TYR A 160 -4.60 8.30 14.95
C TYR A 160 -4.30 6.92 15.54
N ARG A 161 -5.25 5.98 15.54
CA ARG A 161 -5.06 4.64 16.15
C ARG A 161 -5.10 3.48 15.15
N ILE A 162 -5.49 3.73 13.91
CA ILE A 162 -5.33 2.74 12.84
C ILE A 162 -3.96 2.98 12.19
N HIS A 163 -2.92 2.37 12.77
CA HIS A 163 -1.54 2.58 12.33
C HIS A 163 -1.20 1.90 11.00
N PRO A 164 -1.69 0.69 10.68
CA PRO A 164 -1.33 0.06 9.43
C PRO A 164 -1.57 0.98 8.23
N PRO A 165 -0.64 1.06 7.26
CA PRO A 165 -0.77 1.94 6.12
C PRO A 165 -1.70 1.39 5.03
N TRP A 166 -2.03 0.10 5.08
CA TRP A 166 -3.01 -0.49 4.17
C TRP A 166 -4.44 0.00 4.48
N SER A 167 -5.40 -0.26 3.59
CA SER A 167 -6.79 0.25 3.67
C SER A 167 -6.89 1.78 3.65
N LYS A 168 -5.94 2.44 2.98
CA LYS A 168 -5.90 3.90 2.85
C LYS A 168 -5.37 4.31 1.49
N PHE A 169 -5.92 5.41 0.95
CA PHE A 169 -5.26 6.20 -0.06
C PHE A 169 -4.72 7.47 0.58
N PHE A 170 -3.45 7.72 0.42
CA PHE A 170 -2.80 8.95 0.89
C PHE A 170 -2.55 9.86 -0.30
N SER A 171 -2.91 11.15 -0.18
CA SER A 171 -2.52 12.16 -1.15
C SER A 171 -0.99 12.28 -1.18
N LYS A 172 -0.38 12.09 -2.36
CA LYS A 172 1.06 12.31 -2.51
C LYS A 172 1.45 13.75 -2.17
N ALA A 173 0.58 14.71 -2.51
CA ALA A 173 0.80 16.12 -2.19
C ALA A 173 0.93 16.35 -0.68
N LEU A 174 0.07 15.74 0.14
CA LEU A 174 0.17 15.79 1.61
C LEU A 174 1.51 15.22 2.09
N ILE A 175 1.85 14.01 1.63
CA ILE A 175 3.06 13.30 2.08
C ILE A 175 4.33 14.08 1.71
N ASP A 176 4.37 14.67 0.53
CA ASP A 176 5.50 15.48 0.06
C ASP A 176 5.59 16.83 0.79
N GLN A 177 4.47 17.52 0.94
CA GLN A 177 4.40 18.84 1.60
C GLN A 177 4.94 18.78 3.03
N TYR A 178 4.54 17.77 3.79
CA TYR A 178 4.94 17.61 5.18
C TYR A 178 6.14 16.68 5.37
N LYS A 179 6.73 16.18 4.27
CA LYS A 179 7.88 15.27 4.28
C LYS A 179 7.67 14.07 5.21
N ILE A 180 6.44 13.51 5.17
CA ILE A 180 6.07 12.38 6.03
C ILE A 180 6.83 11.14 5.56
N ARG A 181 7.46 10.42 6.49
CA ARG A 181 8.24 9.20 6.25
C ARG A 181 7.93 8.18 7.32
N PHE A 182 8.11 6.91 6.95
CA PHE A 182 8.11 5.80 7.88
C PHE A 182 9.35 5.85 8.78
N ASP A 183 9.20 5.40 10.02
CA ASP A 183 10.36 5.20 10.88
C ASP A 183 11.13 3.97 10.38
N GLU A 184 12.45 4.06 10.29
CA GLU A 184 13.32 2.96 9.83
C GLU A 184 13.71 2.06 10.99
N VAL A 185 12.70 1.47 11.61
CA VAL A 185 12.80 0.54 12.75
C VAL A 185 12.09 -0.76 12.41
N PHE A 186 12.45 -1.87 13.07
CA PHE A 186 11.90 -3.18 12.73
C PHE A 186 10.43 -3.37 13.13
N THR A 187 9.98 -2.67 14.18
CA THR A 187 8.60 -2.81 14.69
C THR A 187 7.94 -1.43 14.81
N ALA A 188 6.61 -1.37 14.57
CA ALA A 188 5.80 -0.15 14.65
C ALA A 188 6.33 1.00 13.77
N ASN A 189 6.97 0.68 12.64
CA ASN A 189 7.53 1.66 11.70
C ASN A 189 6.47 2.54 11.02
N ASP A 190 5.21 2.12 11.06
CA ASP A 190 4.03 2.74 10.45
C ASP A 190 3.27 3.70 11.40
N ALA A 191 3.50 3.61 12.71
CA ALA A 191 2.74 4.35 13.70
C ALA A 191 2.83 5.88 13.48
N MET A 192 4.04 6.42 13.43
CA MET A 192 4.24 7.87 13.26
C MET A 192 3.87 8.34 11.85
N PHE A 193 4.03 7.51 10.81
CA PHE A 193 3.56 7.81 9.47
C PHE A 193 2.05 8.03 9.47
N SER A 194 1.29 7.09 10.04
CA SER A 194 -0.17 7.16 10.11
C SER A 194 -0.67 8.32 10.97
N VAL A 195 -0.03 8.59 12.10
CA VAL A 195 -0.39 9.72 12.97
C VAL A 195 -0.18 11.05 12.25
N LYS A 196 0.98 11.26 11.61
CA LYS A 196 1.29 12.50 10.89
C LYS A 196 0.39 12.72 9.68
N SER A 197 0.02 11.66 8.97
CA SER A 197 -0.88 11.76 7.80
C SER A 197 -2.35 11.91 8.18
N GLY A 198 -2.73 11.66 9.44
CA GLY A 198 -4.07 11.86 9.98
C GLY A 198 -4.35 13.30 10.45
N HIS A 199 -3.33 14.15 10.53
CA HIS A 199 -3.47 15.56 10.91
C HIS A 199 -4.03 16.38 9.77
#